data_8e396a411d01fe5ad5242801c21c3965
#
_entry.id   8e396a411d01fe5ad5242801c21c3965
#
_cell.length_a   1.000
_cell.length_b   1.000
_cell.length_c   1.000
_cell.angle_alpha   90.00
_cell.angle_beta   90.00
_cell.angle_gamma   90.00
#
_symmetry.space_group_name_H-M   'P 1'
#
loop_
_entity.id
_entity.type
_entity.pdbx_description
1 polymer ?
#
loop_
_entity_poly.entity_id
_entity_poly.type
_entity_poly.pdbx_seq_one_letter_code
_entity_poly.pdbx_strand_id
1 'polypeptide(L)'
;MPNVSVGALMPIKWRLAVLMADRELDYRELAEMTGLHPGTVSKHKNMRVMPPRLDHGTLFKYCEALKCQPGDLLVFVPESGGEVVQ
;
A
#
# COMPACT_ATOMS: atom_id res chain seq x y z
N MET A 1 3.94 21.13 16.60
CA MET A 1 3.69 20.66 16.38
C MET A 1 3.17 19.97 16.41
N PRO A 2 3.01 19.81 16.39
CA PRO A 2 2.47 19.27 16.38
C PRO A 2 2.02 18.41 16.09
N ASN A 3 1.79 18.09 15.97
CA ASN A 3 1.35 17.42 15.64
C ASN A 3 0.93 16.52 15.71
N VAL A 4 0.71 16.30 16.06
CA VAL A 4 0.46 15.55 16.48
C VAL A 4 -0.62 14.85 16.22
N SER A 5 -1.50 15.11 16.13
CA SER A 5 -2.56 14.39 15.76
C SER A 5 -2.29 13.69 14.61
N VAL A 6 -1.20 13.77 14.23
CA VAL A 6 -0.86 13.11 13.18
C VAL A 6 -1.24 11.76 13.23
N GLY A 7 -1.14 11.14 14.28
CA GLY A 7 -1.43 9.75 14.32
C GLY A 7 -2.82 9.44 13.90
N ALA A 8 -3.66 10.37 14.04
CA ALA A 8 -5.01 10.10 13.70
C ALA A 8 -5.24 10.14 12.23
N LEU A 9 -4.29 10.60 11.49
CA LEU A 9 -4.48 10.68 10.08
C LEU A 9 -3.79 9.52 9.43
N MET A 10 -3.89 9.38 8.19
CA MET A 10 -3.27 8.30 7.48
C MET A 10 -2.11 8.85 6.72
N PRO A 11 -1.00 9.06 7.37
CA PRO A 11 0.11 9.72 6.74
C PRO A 11 0.71 8.96 5.56
N ILE A 12 0.62 7.67 5.57
CA ILE A 12 1.16 6.92 4.44
C ILE A 12 0.05 6.05 3.88
N LYS A 13 -0.45 6.43 2.72
CA LYS A 13 -1.52 5.68 2.10
C LYS A 13 -0.97 4.44 1.42
N TRP A 14 -1.79 3.42 1.38
CA TRP A 14 -1.45 2.15 0.79
C TRP A 14 -2.37 1.95 -0.41
N ARG A 15 -1.78 1.82 -1.58
CA ARG A 15 -2.57 1.82 -2.80
C ARG A 15 -2.58 0.47 -3.52
N LEU A 16 -2.49 -0.61 -2.77
CA LEU A 16 -2.49 -1.92 -3.39
C LEU A 16 -3.74 -2.18 -4.21
N ALA A 17 -4.89 -1.84 -3.67
CA ALA A 17 -6.14 -2.09 -4.37
C ALA A 17 -6.19 -1.34 -5.71
N VAL A 18 -5.64 -0.14 -5.74
CA VAL A 18 -5.64 0.65 -6.97
C VAL A 18 -4.77 -0.02 -8.02
N LEU A 19 -3.59 -0.46 -7.61
CA LEU A 19 -2.69 -1.10 -8.56
C LEU A 19 -3.20 -2.45 -9.02
N MET A 20 -3.85 -3.18 -8.14
CA MET A 20 -4.46 -4.45 -8.54
C MET A 20 -5.56 -4.21 -9.55
N ALA A 21 -6.36 -3.19 -9.33
CA ALA A 21 -7.44 -2.87 -10.26
C ALA A 21 -6.87 -2.44 -11.62
N ASP A 22 -5.81 -1.66 -11.60
CA ASP A 22 -5.18 -1.23 -12.82
C ASP A 22 -4.67 -2.40 -13.63
N ARG A 23 -4.16 -3.44 -12.99
CA ARG A 23 -3.61 -4.60 -13.67
C ARG A 23 -4.65 -5.71 -13.81
N GLU A 24 -5.86 -5.44 -13.35
CA GLU A 24 -6.96 -6.42 -13.46
C GLU A 24 -6.59 -7.73 -12.79
N LEU A 25 -5.99 -7.64 -11.61
CA LEU A 25 -5.62 -8.81 -10.83
C LEU A 25 -6.50 -8.93 -9.60
N ASP A 26 -6.94 -10.14 -9.30
CA ASP A 26 -7.64 -10.33 -8.04
C ASP A 26 -6.63 -10.81 -7.00
N TYR A 27 -7.07 -10.91 -5.76
CA TYR A 27 -6.14 -11.23 -4.68
C TYR A 27 -5.56 -12.63 -4.79
N ARG A 28 -6.29 -13.55 -5.40
CA ARG A 28 -5.79 -14.91 -5.53
C ARG A 28 -4.67 -14.96 -6.57
N GLU A 29 -4.85 -14.25 -7.65
CA GLU A 29 -3.82 -14.19 -8.66
C GLU A 29 -2.57 -13.54 -8.12
N LEU A 30 -2.74 -12.46 -7.38
CA LEU A 30 -1.59 -11.77 -6.82
C LEU A 30 -0.90 -12.64 -5.78
N ALA A 31 -1.66 -13.41 -5.01
CA ALA A 31 -1.08 -14.32 -4.05
C ALA A 31 -0.20 -15.36 -4.75
N GLU A 32 -0.66 -15.87 -5.87
CA GLU A 32 0.14 -16.82 -6.61
C GLU A 32 1.41 -16.18 -7.15
N MET A 33 1.31 -14.99 -7.64
CA MET A 33 2.46 -14.32 -8.22
C MET A 33 3.51 -13.97 -7.16
N THR A 34 3.07 -13.67 -5.96
CA THR A 34 3.98 -13.24 -4.90
C THR A 34 4.41 -14.38 -4.00
N GLY A 35 3.68 -15.47 -4.00
CA GLY A 35 3.93 -16.54 -3.06
C GLY A 35 3.38 -16.26 -1.67
N LEU A 36 2.63 -15.19 -1.51
CA LEU A 36 2.05 -14.88 -0.22
C LEU A 36 0.73 -15.63 -0.04
N HIS A 37 0.35 -15.80 1.21
CA HIS A 37 -0.91 -16.47 1.50
C HIS A 37 -2.07 -15.61 0.98
N PRO A 38 -3.08 -16.21 0.33
CA PRO A 38 -4.19 -15.42 -0.19
C PRO A 38 -4.89 -14.56 0.86
N GLY A 39 -4.99 -15.08 2.08
CA GLY A 39 -5.60 -14.30 3.16
C GLY A 39 -4.81 -13.05 3.48
N THR A 40 -3.49 -13.14 3.40
CA THR A 40 -2.64 -11.98 3.63
C THR A 40 -2.84 -10.94 2.55
N VAL A 41 -2.90 -11.37 1.30
CA VAL A 41 -3.10 -10.45 0.19
C VAL A 41 -4.48 -9.80 0.28
N SER A 42 -5.49 -10.59 0.62
CA SER A 42 -6.84 -10.06 0.74
C SER A 42 -6.90 -9.01 1.85
N LYS A 43 -6.23 -9.27 2.97
CA LYS A 43 -6.20 -8.33 4.05
C LYS A 43 -5.50 -7.04 3.62
N HIS A 44 -4.35 -7.16 2.97
CA HIS A 44 -3.62 -5.99 2.52
C HIS A 44 -4.42 -5.21 1.47
N LYS A 45 -5.13 -5.92 0.60
CA LYS A 45 -5.91 -5.25 -0.43
C LYS A 45 -6.96 -4.35 0.18
N ASN A 46 -7.51 -4.74 1.32
CA ASN A 46 -8.57 -3.98 1.94
C ASN A 46 -8.07 -2.86 2.84
N MET A 47 -6.77 -2.71 2.98
CA MET A 47 -6.23 -1.65 3.80
C MET A 47 -5.99 -0.40 2.97
N ARG A 48 -6.18 0.74 3.60
CA ARG A 48 -5.92 2.00 2.92
C ARG A 48 -4.70 2.69 3.46
N VAL A 49 -4.18 2.18 4.56
CA VAL A 49 -3.00 2.72 5.20
C VAL A 49 -1.95 1.65 5.14
N MET A 50 -0.70 2.03 5.03
CA MET A 50 0.39 1.08 4.99
C MET A 50 0.24 0.03 6.08
N PRO A 51 0.31 -1.25 5.75
CA PRO A 51 0.23 -2.29 6.78
C PRO A 51 1.35 -2.12 7.79
N PRO A 52 1.06 -2.23 9.08
CA PRO A 52 2.06 -1.94 10.11
C PRO A 52 3.26 -2.89 10.07
N ARG A 53 3.09 -4.06 9.54
CA ARG A 53 4.19 -5.01 9.49
C ARG A 53 4.69 -5.26 8.10
N LEU A 54 4.51 -4.30 7.22
CA LEU A 54 5.01 -4.44 5.87
C LEU A 54 6.52 -4.40 5.92
N ASP A 55 7.16 -5.44 5.48
CA ASP A 55 8.61 -5.49 5.51
C ASP A 55 9.16 -5.41 4.08
N HIS A 56 10.48 -5.36 4.00
CA HIS A 56 11.14 -5.22 2.72
C HIS A 56 10.79 -6.35 1.78
N GLY A 57 10.79 -7.57 2.28
CA GLY A 57 10.54 -8.72 1.41
C GLY A 57 9.14 -8.71 0.83
N THR A 58 8.16 -8.36 1.64
CA THR A 58 6.79 -8.31 1.16
C THR A 58 6.60 -7.18 0.16
N LEU A 59 7.18 -6.02 0.45
CA LEU A 59 7.09 -4.89 -0.46
C LEU A 59 7.76 -5.23 -1.78
N PHE A 60 8.92 -5.88 -1.73
CA PHE A 60 9.63 -6.29 -2.93
C PHE A 60 8.76 -7.21 -3.79
N LYS A 61 8.10 -8.18 -3.15
CA LYS A 61 7.26 -9.11 -3.88
C LYS A 61 6.09 -8.42 -4.57
N TYR A 62 5.48 -7.47 -3.90
CA TYR A 62 4.40 -6.72 -4.52
C TYR A 62 4.91 -5.89 -5.70
N CYS A 63 6.03 -5.22 -5.53
CA CYS A 63 6.57 -4.41 -6.60
C CYS A 63 6.95 -5.26 -7.81
N GLU A 64 7.51 -6.42 -7.55
CA GLU A 64 7.91 -7.29 -8.63
C GLU A 64 6.69 -7.84 -9.37
N ALA A 65 5.69 -8.28 -8.63
CA ALA A 65 4.49 -8.86 -9.24
C ALA A 65 3.69 -7.82 -9.98
N LEU A 66 3.59 -6.62 -9.42
CA LEU A 66 2.78 -5.57 -10.04
C LEU A 66 3.58 -4.71 -11.00
N LYS A 67 4.89 -4.95 -11.07
CA LYS A 67 5.76 -4.18 -11.94
C LYS A 67 5.63 -2.71 -11.67
N CYS A 68 5.79 -2.35 -10.42
CA CYS A 68 5.66 -0.98 -9.99
C CYS A 68 6.77 -0.62 -9.03
N GLN A 69 6.86 0.64 -8.70
CA GLN A 69 7.84 1.14 -7.75
C GLN A 69 7.19 1.26 -6.38
N PRO A 70 7.97 1.22 -5.29
CA PRO A 70 7.38 1.40 -3.97
C PRO A 70 6.59 2.71 -3.87
N GLY A 71 7.03 3.75 -4.58
CA GLY A 71 6.30 5.00 -4.55
C GLY A 71 4.93 4.95 -5.21
N ASP A 72 4.66 3.88 -5.95
CA ASP A 72 3.32 3.71 -6.52
C ASP A 72 2.38 3.09 -5.49
N LEU A 73 2.94 2.37 -4.52
CA LEU A 73 2.13 1.72 -3.49
C LEU A 73 2.00 2.58 -2.24
N LEU A 74 3.05 3.32 -1.90
CA LEU A 74 3.09 4.08 -0.67
C LEU A 74 3.15 5.55 -0.98
N VAL A 75 2.19 6.30 -0.49
CA VAL A 75 2.13 7.73 -0.76
C VAL A 75 1.97 8.47 0.55
N PHE A 76 2.88 9.39 0.83
CA PHE A 76 2.79 10.18 2.03
C PHE A 76 1.76 11.28 1.81
N VAL A 77 0.85 11.41 2.75
CA VAL A 77 -0.19 12.41 2.66
C VAL A 77 0.01 13.37 3.82
N PRO A 78 0.31 14.62 3.54
CA PRO A 78 0.52 15.57 4.62
C PRO A 78 -0.75 15.74 5.43
N GLU A 79 -0.53 15.97 6.73
CA GLU A 79 -1.64 16.12 7.57
C GLU A 79 -2.51 17.26 7.17
N SER A 80 -1.98 18.31 6.67
CA SER A 80 -2.76 19.43 6.35
C SER A 80 -3.54 19.22 5.11
N GLY A 81 -3.54 18.15 4.67
CA GLY A 81 -4.36 17.88 3.65
C GLY A 81 -4.12 18.50 2.44
N GLY A 82 -4.14 18.74 1.80
CA GLY A 82 -4.00 19.19 0.66
C GLY A 82 -3.03 20.06 0.31
N GLU A 83 -2.44 20.52 1.08
CA GLU A 83 -1.56 21.34 0.83
C GLU A 83 -0.45 20.87 0.32
N VAL A 84 -0.27 20.21 -0.30
CA VAL A 84 0.76 19.66 -0.82
C VAL A 84 1.54 20.32 -1.45
N VAL A 85 2.13 20.53 -1.52
CA VAL A 85 2.95 21.15 -2.04
C VAL A 85 3.80 20.67 -2.67
N GLN A 86 4.24 20.40 -3.00
CA GLN A 86 5.12 19.96 -3.63
C GLN A 86 5.25 19.63 -4.27
#